data_5524f732a21456c787249d889fd30f46
#
_entry.id   5524f732a21456c787249d889fd30f46
#
_cell.length_a   1.000
_cell.length_b   1.000
_cell.length_c   1.000
_cell.angle_alpha   90.00
_cell.angle_beta   90.00
_cell.angle_gamma   90.00
#
_symmetry.space_group_name_H-M   'P 1'
#
loop_
_entity.id
_entity.type
_entity.pdbx_description
1 polymer ?
#
loop_
_entity_poly.entity_id
_entity_poly.type
_entity_poly.pdbx_seq_one_letter_code
_entity_poly.pdbx_strand_id
1 'polypeptide(L)'
;IKGVSISTAGQINSEKGHVVFAVETIPRYTGLKIKEIIEESVQLPVMVENDVNCAALGEYWKGVAVGYSDFICMTLGTGIGGAIISHGKVYYGANFLAGEFGHLSLYPNGKNCSCGSKGCYEQYASSKALSNLIKKEYGFSIDLKDFFQFVKEDNIKANSVLNIWVRDVALGLKSIVHIFN
;
A
#
# COMPACT_ATOMS: atom_id res chain seq x y z
N ILE A 1 23.71 13.69 -14.89
CA ILE A 1 22.48 12.89 -14.73
C ILE A 1 22.54 11.78 -15.77
N LYS A 2 22.31 10.52 -15.36
CA LYS A 2 22.38 9.35 -16.26
C LYS A 2 21.01 8.79 -16.62
N GLY A 3 19.95 9.20 -15.94
CA GLY A 3 18.59 8.74 -16.15
C GLY A 3 17.62 9.34 -15.14
N VAL A 4 16.33 9.03 -15.29
CA VAL A 4 15.24 9.44 -14.41
C VAL A 4 14.58 8.17 -13.86
N SER A 5 14.29 8.15 -12.57
CA SER A 5 13.49 7.10 -11.92
C SER A 5 12.23 7.73 -11.33
N ILE A 6 11.09 7.12 -11.60
CA ILE A 6 9.78 7.61 -11.18
C ILE A 6 9.11 6.54 -10.33
N SER A 7 8.77 6.92 -9.10
CA SER A 7 7.95 6.15 -8.18
C SER A 7 6.54 6.72 -8.21
N THR A 8 5.53 5.89 -8.45
CA THR A 8 4.16 6.37 -8.62
C THR A 8 3.12 5.36 -8.12
N ALA A 9 1.95 5.89 -7.73
CA ALA A 9 0.82 5.05 -7.35
C ALA A 9 0.20 4.33 -8.56
N GLY A 10 -0.52 3.26 -8.29
CA GLY A 10 -1.23 2.45 -9.28
C GLY A 10 -0.46 1.20 -9.71
N GLN A 11 -1.11 0.41 -10.54
CA GLN A 11 -0.52 -0.80 -11.12
C GLN A 11 0.34 -0.42 -12.31
N ILE A 12 1.63 -0.67 -12.20
CA ILE A 12 2.64 -0.23 -13.18
C ILE A 12 3.19 -1.44 -13.93
N ASN A 13 3.12 -1.39 -15.25
CA ASN A 13 3.96 -2.24 -16.07
C ASN A 13 5.36 -1.60 -16.14
N SER A 14 6.26 -2.02 -15.27
CA SER A 14 7.60 -1.44 -15.15
C SER A 14 8.49 -1.72 -16.37
N GLU A 15 8.23 -2.79 -17.12
CA GLU A 15 8.96 -3.07 -18.37
C GLU A 15 8.65 -2.00 -19.44
N LYS A 16 7.37 -1.67 -19.60
CA LYS A 16 6.90 -0.67 -20.58
C LYS A 16 6.83 0.75 -20.00
N GLY A 17 6.88 0.89 -18.67
CA GLY A 17 6.79 2.17 -17.97
C GLY A 17 5.46 2.89 -18.14
N HIS A 18 4.35 2.12 -18.16
CA HIS A 18 3.01 2.69 -18.24
C HIS A 18 2.10 2.24 -17.10
N VAL A 19 1.08 3.04 -16.82
CA VAL A 19 0.06 2.75 -15.82
C VAL A 19 -0.95 1.76 -16.40
N VAL A 20 -0.99 0.54 -15.86
CA VAL A 20 -1.97 -0.49 -16.25
C VAL A 20 -3.36 -0.13 -15.73
N PHE A 21 -3.42 0.24 -14.45
CA PHE A 21 -4.65 0.67 -13.79
C PHE A 21 -4.33 1.59 -12.61
N ALA A 22 -5.18 2.58 -12.40
CA ALA A 22 -5.19 3.38 -11.19
C ALA A 22 -6.63 3.76 -10.84
N VAL A 23 -6.91 3.88 -9.53
CA VAL A 23 -8.19 4.42 -9.06
C VAL A 23 -8.30 5.90 -9.45
N GLU A 24 -9.52 6.40 -9.62
CA GLU A 24 -9.81 7.76 -10.14
C GLU A 24 -9.32 8.94 -9.28
N THR A 25 -8.43 8.70 -8.31
CA THR A 25 -7.79 9.78 -7.53
C THR A 25 -6.90 10.67 -8.39
N ILE A 26 -6.37 10.13 -9.49
CA ILE A 26 -5.62 10.88 -10.52
C ILE A 26 -6.38 10.76 -11.84
N PRO A 27 -7.02 11.84 -12.30
CA PRO A 27 -7.82 11.80 -13.53
C PRO A 27 -6.97 11.40 -14.75
N ARG A 28 -7.50 10.53 -15.60
CA ARG A 28 -6.86 10.08 -16.86
C ARG A 28 -5.48 9.42 -16.65
N TYR A 29 -5.26 8.80 -15.50
CA TYR A 29 -3.96 8.19 -15.18
C TYR A 29 -3.83 6.77 -15.76
N THR A 30 -4.90 5.98 -15.77
CA THR A 30 -4.92 4.64 -16.39
C THR A 30 -4.56 4.73 -17.87
N GLY A 31 -3.62 3.90 -18.31
CA GLY A 31 -3.12 3.87 -19.68
C GLY A 31 -2.03 4.90 -20.00
N LEU A 32 -1.67 5.79 -19.05
CA LEU A 32 -0.65 6.80 -19.28
C LEU A 32 0.73 6.17 -19.49
N LYS A 33 1.39 6.50 -20.59
CA LYS A 33 2.72 6.03 -20.98
C LYS A 33 3.80 6.96 -20.42
N ILE A 34 3.99 6.89 -19.11
CA ILE A 34 4.85 7.82 -18.36
C ILE A 34 6.28 7.81 -18.91
N LYS A 35 6.83 6.61 -19.15
CA LYS A 35 8.19 6.44 -19.65
C LYS A 35 8.39 7.17 -20.98
N GLU A 36 7.53 6.89 -21.98
CA GLU A 36 7.63 7.52 -23.31
C GLU A 36 7.58 9.04 -23.21
N ILE A 37 6.58 9.59 -22.50
CA ILE A 37 6.38 11.03 -22.35
C ILE A 37 7.59 11.72 -21.74
N ILE A 38 8.17 11.14 -20.70
CA ILE A 38 9.30 11.75 -20.00
C ILE A 38 10.60 11.54 -20.81
N GLU A 39 10.83 10.37 -21.41
CA GLU A 39 11.99 10.12 -22.28
C GLU A 39 12.04 11.10 -23.45
N GLU A 40 10.89 11.37 -24.10
CA GLU A 40 10.79 12.37 -25.16
C GLU A 40 11.16 13.78 -24.69
N SER A 41 10.77 14.14 -23.47
CA SER A 41 11.01 15.48 -22.93
C SER A 41 12.43 15.71 -22.46
N VAL A 42 13.06 14.71 -21.83
CA VAL A 42 14.37 14.88 -21.18
C VAL A 42 15.51 14.24 -21.94
N GLN A 43 15.25 13.43 -22.95
CA GLN A 43 16.24 12.67 -23.75
C GLN A 43 17.19 11.84 -22.90
N LEU A 44 16.68 11.25 -21.80
CA LEU A 44 17.40 10.38 -20.89
C LEU A 44 16.60 9.10 -20.65
N PRO A 45 17.24 7.96 -20.33
CA PRO A 45 16.56 6.73 -19.95
C PRO A 45 15.64 6.97 -18.75
N VAL A 46 14.40 6.44 -18.79
CA VAL A 46 13.40 6.57 -17.74
C VAL A 46 12.98 5.18 -17.24
N MET A 47 12.92 5.02 -15.93
CA MET A 47 12.34 3.86 -15.24
C MET A 47 11.13 4.32 -14.46
N VAL A 48 10.06 3.52 -14.50
CA VAL A 48 8.82 3.79 -13.78
C VAL A 48 8.45 2.55 -12.96
N GLU A 49 8.20 2.74 -11.67
CA GLU A 49 7.84 1.65 -10.77
C GLU A 49 6.73 2.09 -9.80
N ASN A 50 5.99 1.11 -9.29
CA ASN A 50 5.03 1.34 -8.22
C ASN A 50 5.73 1.83 -6.94
N ASP A 51 5.07 2.69 -6.18
CA ASP A 51 5.62 3.33 -4.98
C ASP A 51 5.96 2.33 -3.86
N VAL A 52 5.15 1.30 -3.66
CA VAL A 52 5.43 0.27 -2.64
C VAL A 52 6.54 -0.68 -3.10
N ASN A 53 6.60 -1.01 -4.40
CA ASN A 53 7.74 -1.75 -4.96
C ASN A 53 9.04 -0.96 -4.80
N CYS A 54 9.01 0.35 -5.04
CA CYS A 54 10.18 1.22 -4.78
C CYS A 54 10.58 1.21 -3.31
N ALA A 55 9.63 1.27 -2.38
CA ALA A 55 9.91 1.17 -0.95
C ALA A 55 10.56 -0.17 -0.60
N ALA A 56 10.02 -1.29 -1.12
CA ALA A 56 10.59 -2.62 -0.91
C ALA A 56 12.02 -2.74 -1.45
N LEU A 57 12.27 -2.20 -2.65
CA LEU A 57 13.62 -2.15 -3.22
C LEU A 57 14.57 -1.29 -2.38
N GLY A 58 14.09 -0.20 -1.80
CA GLY A 58 14.85 0.64 -0.87
C GLY A 58 15.23 -0.12 0.40
N GLU A 59 14.28 -0.84 1.01
CA GLU A 59 14.51 -1.70 2.17
C GLU A 59 15.49 -2.84 1.86
N TYR A 60 15.40 -3.43 0.68
CA TYR A 60 16.34 -4.45 0.21
C TYR A 60 17.75 -3.90 0.04
N TRP A 61 17.88 -2.68 -0.49
CA TRP A 61 19.19 -2.08 -0.79
C TRP A 61 19.88 -1.51 0.44
N LYS A 62 19.17 -0.79 1.32
CA LYS A 62 19.75 0.00 2.42
C LYS A 62 18.97 -0.06 3.73
N GLY A 63 17.86 -0.79 3.77
CA GLY A 63 16.97 -0.85 4.92
C GLY A 63 17.09 -2.15 5.70
N VAL A 64 15.98 -2.54 6.35
CA VAL A 64 15.90 -3.72 7.24
C VAL A 64 15.93 -5.05 6.47
N ALA A 65 15.69 -5.05 5.17
CA ALA A 65 15.66 -6.25 4.33
C ALA A 65 17.02 -6.56 3.68
N VAL A 66 18.09 -5.85 4.03
CA VAL A 66 19.44 -6.18 3.56
C VAL A 66 19.82 -7.61 3.98
N GLY A 67 20.19 -8.43 2.98
CA GLY A 67 20.56 -9.85 3.19
C GLY A 67 19.41 -10.84 3.07
N TYR A 68 18.18 -10.40 2.87
CA TYR A 68 17.03 -11.28 2.62
C TYR A 68 16.62 -11.24 1.15
N SER A 69 16.73 -12.38 0.45
CA SER A 69 16.32 -12.49 -0.97
C SER A 69 14.81 -12.61 -1.16
N ASP A 70 14.11 -13.01 -0.11
CA ASP A 70 12.66 -13.28 -0.14
C ASP A 70 12.00 -12.61 1.07
N PHE A 71 11.12 -11.65 0.80
CA PHE A 71 10.37 -10.94 1.84
C PHE A 71 9.16 -10.21 1.26
N ILE A 72 8.29 -9.77 2.16
CA ILE A 72 7.14 -8.93 1.86
C ILE A 72 7.33 -7.57 2.51
N CYS A 73 7.09 -6.52 1.73
CA CYS A 73 6.97 -5.16 2.23
C CYS A 73 5.50 -4.75 2.23
N MET A 74 5.02 -4.24 3.35
CA MET A 74 3.67 -3.66 3.46
C MET A 74 3.75 -2.21 3.90
N THR A 75 2.93 -1.37 3.30
CA THR A 75 2.74 0.01 3.72
C THR A 75 1.34 0.20 4.28
N LEU A 76 1.25 0.74 5.51
CA LEU A 76 0.00 1.13 6.14
C LEU A 76 -0.10 2.66 6.11
N GLY A 77 -0.77 3.18 5.09
CA GLY A 77 -1.03 4.60 4.89
C GLY A 77 -2.52 4.87 4.72
N THR A 78 -2.89 5.78 3.84
CA THR A 78 -4.29 6.05 3.47
C THR A 78 -5.02 4.78 3.00
N GLY A 79 -4.30 3.90 2.29
CA GLY A 79 -4.68 2.52 1.98
C GLY A 79 -3.67 1.54 2.57
N ILE A 80 -3.67 0.31 2.06
CA ILE A 80 -2.65 -0.71 2.33
C ILE A 80 -2.05 -1.12 0.99
N GLY A 81 -0.77 -0.86 0.83
CA GLY A 81 -0.01 -1.35 -0.29
C GLY A 81 0.86 -2.54 0.08
N GLY A 82 1.34 -3.27 -0.92
CA GLY A 82 2.23 -4.38 -0.72
C GLY A 82 3.16 -4.61 -1.89
N ALA A 83 4.32 -5.17 -1.59
CA ALA A 83 5.29 -5.65 -2.56
C ALA A 83 5.83 -7.00 -2.13
N ILE A 84 6.09 -7.85 -3.08
CA ILE A 84 6.68 -9.16 -2.88
C ILE A 84 8.06 -9.16 -3.53
N ILE A 85 9.09 -9.41 -2.74
CA ILE A 85 10.43 -9.65 -3.25
C ILE A 85 10.67 -11.15 -3.20
N SER A 86 11.04 -11.72 -4.33
CA SER A 86 11.44 -13.12 -4.45
C SER A 86 12.72 -13.26 -5.27
N HIS A 87 13.67 -14.02 -4.73
CA HIS A 87 15.01 -14.18 -5.31
C HIS A 87 15.69 -12.81 -5.60
N GLY A 88 15.51 -11.85 -4.71
CA GLY A 88 16.07 -10.50 -4.81
C GLY A 88 15.43 -9.61 -5.88
N LYS A 89 14.26 -9.97 -6.42
CA LYS A 89 13.55 -9.23 -7.46
C LYS A 89 12.10 -9.00 -7.07
N VAL A 90 11.53 -7.91 -7.56
CA VAL A 90 10.08 -7.67 -7.44
C VAL A 90 9.32 -8.75 -8.19
N TYR A 91 8.38 -9.40 -7.50
CA TYR A 91 7.44 -10.32 -8.11
C TYR A 91 6.19 -9.58 -8.56
N TYR A 92 6.03 -9.41 -9.86
CA TYR A 92 4.92 -8.64 -10.44
C TYR A 92 3.64 -9.44 -10.66
N GLY A 93 3.72 -10.79 -10.61
CA GLY A 93 2.62 -11.64 -11.09
C GLY A 93 2.43 -11.55 -12.61
N ALA A 94 1.41 -12.21 -13.12
CA ALA A 94 1.16 -12.31 -14.57
C ALA A 94 0.76 -10.96 -15.21
N ASN A 95 0.12 -10.06 -14.44
CA ASN A 95 -0.49 -8.83 -14.95
C ASN A 95 -0.09 -7.59 -14.13
N PHE A 96 1.07 -7.60 -13.48
CA PHE A 96 1.56 -6.52 -12.62
C PHE A 96 0.64 -6.20 -11.44
N LEU A 97 -0.05 -7.22 -10.90
CA LEU A 97 -1.05 -7.12 -9.83
C LEU A 97 -0.61 -7.79 -8.53
N ALA A 98 0.57 -8.41 -8.50
CA ALA A 98 1.06 -9.04 -7.27
C ALA A 98 1.32 -7.99 -6.19
N GLY A 99 1.02 -8.34 -4.94
CA GLY A 99 1.22 -7.43 -3.81
C GLY A 99 0.02 -6.56 -3.46
N GLU A 100 -1.10 -6.65 -4.16
CA GLU A 100 -2.33 -5.91 -3.86
C GLU A 100 -3.01 -6.38 -2.56
N PHE A 101 -2.24 -6.45 -1.45
CA PHE A 101 -2.71 -6.97 -0.17
C PHE A 101 -3.86 -6.19 0.43
N GLY A 102 -3.92 -4.88 0.18
CA GLY A 102 -5.02 -4.03 0.63
C GLY A 102 -6.39 -4.49 0.14
N HIS A 103 -6.43 -5.21 -0.98
CA HIS A 103 -7.66 -5.71 -1.59
C HIS A 103 -8.00 -7.17 -1.24
N LEU A 104 -7.22 -7.82 -0.37
CA LEU A 104 -7.62 -9.09 0.23
C LEU A 104 -8.97 -8.93 0.95
N SER A 105 -9.87 -9.89 0.75
CA SER A 105 -11.17 -9.87 1.44
C SER A 105 -10.99 -10.26 2.92
N LEU A 106 -11.10 -9.26 3.81
CA LEU A 106 -11.05 -9.48 5.25
C LEU A 106 -12.43 -9.87 5.79
N TYR A 107 -13.47 -9.20 5.34
CA TYR A 107 -14.86 -9.42 5.73
C TYR A 107 -15.76 -9.52 4.50
N PRO A 108 -16.08 -10.71 4.01
CA PRO A 108 -17.00 -10.88 2.88
C PRO A 108 -18.30 -10.11 3.13
N ASN A 109 -18.78 -9.39 2.11
CA ASN A 109 -19.96 -8.51 2.18
C ASN A 109 -19.84 -7.30 3.14
N GLY A 110 -18.63 -6.96 3.56
CA GLY A 110 -18.36 -5.79 4.41
C GLY A 110 -18.40 -4.44 3.69
N LYS A 111 -17.57 -3.50 4.12
CA LYS A 111 -17.52 -2.12 3.58
C LYS A 111 -17.22 -2.13 2.07
N ASN A 112 -17.83 -1.21 1.33
CA ASN A 112 -17.51 -1.00 -0.08
C ASN A 112 -16.05 -0.53 -0.23
N CYS A 113 -15.39 -0.96 -1.29
CA CYS A 113 -14.04 -0.57 -1.65
C CYS A 113 -14.02 0.13 -3.01
N SER A 114 -13.08 1.05 -3.20
CA SER A 114 -12.87 1.77 -4.47
C SER A 114 -12.49 0.85 -5.63
N CYS A 115 -11.98 -0.36 -5.35
CA CYS A 115 -11.71 -1.37 -6.38
C CYS A 115 -12.96 -2.06 -6.95
N GLY A 116 -14.17 -1.67 -6.51
CA GLY A 116 -15.44 -2.27 -6.92
C GLY A 116 -15.87 -3.48 -6.08
N SER A 117 -15.01 -3.99 -5.20
CA SER A 117 -15.31 -5.10 -4.31
C SER A 117 -15.83 -4.64 -2.95
N LYS A 118 -16.08 -5.60 -2.04
CA LYS A 118 -16.50 -5.35 -0.66
C LYS A 118 -15.59 -6.09 0.31
N GLY A 119 -15.41 -5.49 1.50
CA GLY A 119 -14.72 -6.15 2.59
C GLY A 119 -13.20 -6.17 2.49
N CYS A 120 -12.60 -5.38 1.60
CA CYS A 120 -11.16 -5.31 1.41
C CYS A 120 -10.43 -4.91 2.69
N TYR A 121 -9.29 -5.50 2.93
CA TYR A 121 -8.46 -5.34 4.12
C TYR A 121 -8.16 -3.87 4.44
N GLU A 122 -7.82 -3.05 3.45
CA GLU A 122 -7.54 -1.62 3.64
C GLU A 122 -8.72 -0.83 4.25
N GLN A 123 -9.96 -1.28 4.02
CA GLN A 123 -11.16 -0.61 4.56
C GLN A 123 -11.28 -0.76 6.08
N TYR A 124 -10.45 -1.62 6.69
CA TYR A 124 -10.47 -1.93 8.12
C TYR A 124 -9.12 -1.68 8.80
N ALA A 125 -8.03 -1.82 8.11
CA ALA A 125 -6.68 -1.83 8.68
C ALA A 125 -5.76 -0.70 8.20
N SER A 126 -6.22 0.19 7.30
CA SER A 126 -5.45 1.38 6.89
C SER A 126 -5.51 2.49 7.97
N SER A 127 -4.64 3.50 7.86
CA SER A 127 -4.70 4.69 8.71
C SER A 127 -6.01 5.46 8.54
N LYS A 128 -6.58 5.47 7.32
CA LYS A 128 -7.91 6.02 7.05
C LYS A 128 -9.00 5.24 7.78
N ALA A 129 -8.89 3.91 7.84
CA ALA A 129 -9.82 3.08 8.60
C ALA A 129 -9.76 3.39 10.11
N LEU A 130 -8.56 3.58 10.67
CA LEU A 130 -8.38 4.01 12.05
C LEU A 130 -9.02 5.38 12.29
N SER A 131 -8.78 6.37 11.44
CA SER A 131 -9.40 7.71 11.54
C SER A 131 -10.92 7.63 11.51
N ASN A 132 -11.50 6.74 10.69
CA ASN A 132 -12.95 6.53 10.65
C ASN A 132 -13.49 5.88 11.93
N LEU A 133 -12.75 4.94 12.53
CA LEU A 133 -13.10 4.36 13.82
C LEU A 133 -13.07 5.40 14.93
N ILE A 134 -12.04 6.24 14.97
CA ILE A 134 -11.90 7.35 15.91
C ILE A 134 -13.10 8.30 15.77
N LYS A 135 -13.40 8.75 14.53
CA LYS A 135 -14.51 9.65 14.27
C LYS A 135 -15.85 9.05 14.70
N LYS A 136 -16.06 7.76 14.45
CA LYS A 136 -17.27 7.04 14.89
C LYS A 136 -17.41 7.03 16.40
N GLU A 137 -16.31 6.79 17.11
CA GLU A 137 -16.31 6.62 18.56
C GLU A 137 -16.36 7.93 19.33
N TYR A 138 -15.67 8.96 18.83
CA TYR A 138 -15.59 10.28 19.48
C TYR A 138 -16.65 11.27 18.99
N GLY A 139 -17.30 11.02 17.85
CA GLY A 139 -18.25 11.92 17.22
C GLY A 139 -17.59 13.04 16.38
N PHE A 140 -16.28 13.19 16.43
CA PHE A 140 -15.48 14.16 15.67
C PHE A 140 -14.15 13.57 15.25
N SER A 141 -13.47 14.24 14.33
CA SER A 141 -12.15 13.80 13.85
C SER A 141 -11.06 14.25 14.83
N ILE A 142 -10.14 13.33 15.14
CA ILE A 142 -8.94 13.57 15.94
C ILE A 142 -7.75 13.23 15.03
N ASP A 143 -6.71 14.06 15.05
CA ASP A 143 -5.47 13.73 14.36
C ASP A 143 -4.84 12.46 14.93
N LEU A 144 -4.24 11.63 14.09
CA LEU A 144 -3.67 10.36 14.53
C LEU A 144 -2.56 10.53 15.57
N LYS A 145 -1.78 11.62 15.46
CA LYS A 145 -0.71 11.90 16.43
C LYS A 145 -1.31 12.20 17.80
N ASP A 146 -2.37 12.98 17.85
CA ASP A 146 -3.08 13.30 19.11
C ASP A 146 -3.79 12.07 19.66
N PHE A 147 -4.39 11.25 18.80
CA PHE A 147 -5.00 9.99 19.19
C PHE A 147 -3.99 9.04 19.84
N PHE A 148 -2.79 8.89 19.26
CA PHE A 148 -1.75 8.05 19.84
C PHE A 148 -1.18 8.63 21.16
N GLN A 149 -1.30 9.94 21.39
CA GLN A 149 -1.00 10.50 22.70
C GLN A 149 -2.01 10.03 23.75
N PHE A 150 -3.31 10.00 23.44
CA PHE A 150 -4.32 9.43 24.35
C PHE A 150 -4.08 7.94 24.65
N VAL A 151 -3.62 7.19 23.65
CA VAL A 151 -3.24 5.78 23.86
C VAL A 151 -2.07 5.67 24.85
N LYS A 152 -1.04 6.51 24.73
CA LYS A 152 0.11 6.54 25.66
C LYS A 152 -0.28 6.92 27.07
N GLU A 153 -1.34 7.70 27.25
CA GLU A 153 -1.91 8.13 28.53
C GLU A 153 -2.91 7.09 29.10
N ASP A 154 -2.93 5.87 28.56
CA ASP A 154 -3.82 4.80 28.96
C ASP A 154 -5.33 5.14 28.92
N ASN A 155 -5.71 6.03 28.00
CA ASN A 155 -7.13 6.37 27.84
C ASN A 155 -7.92 5.12 27.40
N ILE A 156 -8.86 4.68 28.21
CA ILE A 156 -9.64 3.44 28.00
C ILE A 156 -10.35 3.44 26.64
N LYS A 157 -10.93 4.58 26.26
CA LYS A 157 -11.65 4.72 24.98
C LYS A 157 -10.71 4.64 23.78
N ALA A 158 -9.55 5.29 23.85
CA ALA A 158 -8.53 5.24 22.81
C ALA A 158 -7.98 3.82 22.65
N ASN A 159 -7.67 3.15 23.77
CA ASN A 159 -7.20 1.76 23.77
C ASN A 159 -8.23 0.80 23.18
N SER A 160 -9.53 0.99 23.46
CA SER A 160 -10.60 0.18 22.86
C SER A 160 -10.63 0.33 21.31
N VAL A 161 -10.56 1.56 20.81
CA VAL A 161 -10.52 1.84 19.35
C VAL A 161 -9.27 1.23 18.72
N LEU A 162 -8.11 1.41 19.35
CA LEU A 162 -6.85 0.86 18.87
C LEU A 162 -6.91 -0.66 18.79
N ASN A 163 -7.43 -1.34 19.80
CA ASN A 163 -7.53 -2.80 19.84
C ASN A 163 -8.41 -3.36 18.70
N ILE A 164 -9.49 -2.68 18.34
CA ILE A 164 -10.31 -3.06 17.18
C ILE A 164 -9.47 -2.99 15.90
N TRP A 165 -8.74 -1.88 15.70
CA TRP A 165 -7.93 -1.69 14.50
C TRP A 165 -6.75 -2.67 14.45
N VAL A 166 -6.03 -2.87 15.55
CA VAL A 166 -4.90 -3.83 15.64
C VAL A 166 -5.35 -5.25 15.34
N ARG A 167 -6.54 -5.65 15.82
CA ARG A 167 -7.11 -6.96 15.50
C ARG A 167 -7.32 -7.12 13.98
N ASP A 168 -7.86 -6.11 13.32
CA ASP A 168 -8.10 -6.15 11.88
C ASP A 168 -6.77 -6.16 11.10
N VAL A 169 -5.76 -5.41 11.55
CA VAL A 169 -4.39 -5.49 11.02
C VAL A 169 -3.84 -6.92 11.16
N ALA A 170 -3.95 -7.51 12.33
CA ALA A 170 -3.43 -8.85 12.60
C ALA A 170 -4.14 -9.94 11.77
N LEU A 171 -5.44 -9.82 11.52
CA LEU A 171 -6.19 -10.77 10.69
C LEU A 171 -5.67 -10.80 9.24
N GLY A 172 -5.43 -9.64 8.63
CA GLY A 172 -4.87 -9.58 7.29
C GLY A 172 -3.43 -10.10 7.23
N LEU A 173 -2.59 -9.72 8.20
CA LEU A 173 -1.22 -10.22 8.31
C LEU A 173 -1.18 -11.74 8.45
N LYS A 174 -2.07 -12.33 9.25
CA LYS A 174 -2.18 -13.78 9.39
C LYS A 174 -2.41 -14.46 8.04
N SER A 175 -3.31 -13.93 7.21
CA SER A 175 -3.58 -14.49 5.88
C SER A 175 -2.34 -14.43 4.97
N ILE A 176 -1.63 -13.29 4.97
CA ILE A 176 -0.42 -13.09 4.18
C ILE A 176 0.69 -14.06 4.63
N VAL A 177 0.91 -14.20 5.94
CA VAL A 177 1.89 -15.14 6.48
C VAL A 177 1.59 -16.57 6.05
N HIS A 178 0.32 -17.02 6.09
CA HIS A 178 -0.03 -18.37 5.66
C HIS A 178 0.13 -18.64 4.16
N ILE A 179 0.15 -17.59 3.32
CA ILE A 179 0.34 -17.73 1.88
C ILE A 179 1.82 -17.80 1.51
N PHE A 180 2.67 -17.04 2.21
CA PHE A 180 4.06 -16.80 1.79
C PHE A 180 5.12 -17.39 2.71
N ASN A 181 4.76 -17.95 3.87
CA ASN A 181 5.73 -18.54 4.79
C ASN A 181 5.81 -20.06 4.64
#